data_ce2fe92bb96acdc7e2cea3592923a7e0
#
_entry.id   ce2fe92bb96acdc7e2cea3592923a7e0
#
_cell.length_a   1.000
_cell.length_b   1.000
_cell.length_c   1.000
_cell.angle_alpha   90.00
_cell.angle_beta   90.00
_cell.angle_gamma   90.00
#
_symmetry.space_group_name_H-M   'P 1'
#
loop_
_entity.id
_entity.type
_entity.pdbx_description
1 polymer ?
#
loop_
_entity_poly.entity_id
_entity_poly.type
_entity_poly.pdbx_seq_one_letter_code
_entity_poly.pdbx_strand_id
1 'polypeptide(L)'
;MPTLYLIPSLLADDTAGRVLTPQIRDVIEKTDAFFVENVRTARRFISGLKTTRIIDETAFFDLDKDTPPADTRRQIQELTERKRNAGVLSEAGCPGVADPGAVVVGMAHTLGWRVEPLVGPSSILLALMASGLNGQSFVFNGYLPIEKAERARAIRFLEKEAQQRLQTQIFMETPYRNDALFADVLANCEPQTRLCVACNLTAPDAFVRTMTIREWKSQTPDLRKKPTVFLLL
;
A
#
# COMPACT_ATOMS: atom_id res chain seq x y z
N MET A 1 20.92 12.83 16.24
CA MET A 1 20.58 11.54 15.62
C MET A 1 19.55 11.84 14.55
N PRO A 2 19.77 11.46 13.29
CA PRO A 2 18.80 11.67 12.22
C PRO A 2 17.52 10.86 12.44
N THR A 3 16.42 11.31 11.82
CA THR A 3 15.14 10.62 11.83
C THR A 3 14.74 10.24 10.41
N LEU A 4 14.30 9.01 10.23
CA LEU A 4 13.61 8.52 9.03
C LEU A 4 12.11 8.57 9.28
N TYR A 5 11.41 9.43 8.55
CA TYR A 5 9.96 9.54 8.59
C TYR A 5 9.33 8.63 7.55
N LEU A 6 8.40 7.78 7.96
CA LEU A 6 7.58 7.01 7.03
C LEU A 6 6.30 7.80 6.76
N ILE A 7 6.22 8.42 5.60
CA ILE A 7 5.21 9.43 5.27
C ILE A 7 4.15 8.81 4.36
N PRO A 8 2.93 8.59 4.86
CA PRO A 8 1.84 8.06 4.05
C PRO A 8 1.44 9.02 2.92
N SER A 9 1.11 8.45 1.76
CA SER A 9 0.56 9.17 0.61
C SER A 9 -0.92 8.88 0.41
N LEU A 10 -1.53 9.51 -0.60
CA LEU A 10 -2.94 9.34 -0.91
C LEU A 10 -3.23 7.98 -1.55
N LEU A 11 -4.44 7.44 -1.30
CA LEU A 11 -4.98 6.29 -2.03
C LEU A 11 -5.77 6.74 -3.26
N ALA A 12 -6.35 7.94 -3.23
CA ALA A 12 -7.07 8.56 -4.32
C ALA A 12 -6.76 10.05 -4.38
N ASP A 13 -6.76 10.62 -5.57
CA ASP A 13 -6.51 12.04 -5.80
C ASP A 13 -7.53 12.93 -5.04
N ASP A 14 -7.13 14.16 -4.74
CA ASP A 14 -7.95 15.21 -4.10
C ASP A 14 -8.53 14.85 -2.72
N THR A 15 -7.95 13.86 -2.02
CA THR A 15 -8.43 13.41 -0.71
C THR A 15 -7.58 13.89 0.47
N ALA A 16 -6.51 14.64 0.24
CA ALA A 16 -5.52 15.04 1.26
C ALA A 16 -6.16 15.62 2.53
N GLY A 17 -7.09 16.57 2.40
CA GLY A 17 -7.76 17.22 3.54
C GLY A 17 -8.65 16.28 4.37
N ARG A 18 -8.97 15.09 3.86
CA ARG A 18 -9.81 14.09 4.54
C ARG A 18 -9.02 12.95 5.18
N VAL A 19 -7.87 12.59 4.58
CA VAL A 19 -7.17 11.34 4.94
C VAL A 19 -5.77 11.55 5.51
N LEU A 20 -5.17 12.74 5.33
CA LEU A 20 -3.86 13.05 5.88
C LEU A 20 -3.97 13.89 7.15
N THR A 21 -3.09 13.59 8.11
CA THR A 21 -2.97 14.40 9.33
C THR A 21 -2.19 15.69 9.06
N PRO A 22 -2.42 16.79 9.79
CA PRO A 22 -1.60 18.00 9.71
C PRO A 22 -0.10 17.74 9.93
N GLN A 23 0.24 16.77 10.77
CA GLN A 23 1.63 16.38 11.05
C GLN A 23 2.44 16.04 9.79
N ILE A 24 1.80 15.46 8.76
CA ILE A 24 2.48 15.10 7.51
C ILE A 24 3.06 16.33 6.84
N ARG A 25 2.30 17.43 6.81
CA ARG A 25 2.77 18.69 6.25
C ARG A 25 3.97 19.23 7.05
N ASP A 26 3.87 19.27 8.38
CA ASP A 26 4.93 19.76 9.26
C ASP A 26 6.21 18.92 9.14
N VAL A 27 6.07 17.60 8.96
CA VAL A 27 7.21 16.70 8.76
C VAL A 27 7.87 16.96 7.40
N ILE A 28 7.08 17.09 6.33
CA ILE A 28 7.63 17.39 5.00
C ILE A 28 8.43 18.70 5.01
N GLU A 29 7.96 19.73 5.70
CA GLU A 29 8.67 21.03 5.81
C GLU A 29 10.07 20.89 6.40
N LYS A 30 10.29 19.99 7.35
CA LYS A 30 11.56 19.80 8.07
C LYS A 30 12.38 18.60 7.61
N THR A 31 11.95 17.89 6.57
CA THR A 31 12.66 16.72 6.04
C THR A 31 13.63 17.14 4.94
N ASP A 32 14.89 16.76 5.02
CA ASP A 32 15.94 17.24 4.12
C ASP A 32 15.94 16.53 2.76
N ALA A 33 15.61 15.23 2.73
CA ALA A 33 15.64 14.39 1.55
C ALA A 33 14.54 13.32 1.58
N PHE A 34 14.15 12.82 0.41
CA PHE A 34 13.10 11.81 0.28
C PHE A 34 13.56 10.61 -0.56
N PHE A 35 13.34 9.40 -0.04
CA PHE A 35 13.42 8.15 -0.79
C PHE A 35 12.03 7.87 -1.38
N VAL A 36 11.94 7.69 -2.68
CA VAL A 36 10.68 7.64 -3.41
C VAL A 36 10.72 6.63 -4.54
N GLU A 37 9.62 5.95 -4.82
CA GLU A 37 9.52 5.04 -5.96
C GLU A 37 9.49 5.80 -7.29
N ASN A 38 8.89 6.99 -7.30
CA ASN A 38 8.79 7.85 -8.47
C ASN A 38 8.89 9.33 -8.08
N VAL A 39 9.97 9.97 -8.49
CA VAL A 39 10.24 11.39 -8.17
C VAL A 39 9.12 12.31 -8.65
N ARG A 40 8.55 12.06 -9.83
CA ARG A 40 7.48 12.91 -10.39
C ARG A 40 6.21 12.86 -9.54
N THR A 41 5.81 11.68 -9.11
CA THR A 41 4.62 11.49 -8.25
C THR A 41 4.85 12.11 -6.88
N ALA A 42 6.02 11.90 -6.28
CA ALA A 42 6.40 12.47 -5.00
C ALA A 42 6.41 14.02 -5.03
N ARG A 43 7.01 14.62 -6.07
CA ARG A 43 7.01 16.08 -6.26
C ARG A 43 5.59 16.64 -6.36
N ARG A 44 4.71 15.97 -7.12
CA ARG A 44 3.30 16.37 -7.25
C ARG A 44 2.56 16.26 -5.91
N PHE A 45 2.78 15.18 -5.16
CA PHE A 45 2.20 15.00 -3.83
C PHE A 45 2.62 16.11 -2.87
N ILE A 46 3.92 16.40 -2.73
CA ILE A 46 4.44 17.44 -1.85
C ILE A 46 3.93 18.83 -2.26
N SER A 47 3.93 19.14 -3.57
CA SER A 47 3.39 20.39 -4.09
C SER A 47 1.90 20.56 -3.78
N GLY A 48 1.11 19.48 -3.89
CA GLY A 48 -0.32 19.46 -3.58
C GLY A 48 -0.65 19.77 -2.12
N LEU A 49 0.29 19.54 -1.20
CA LEU A 49 0.14 19.87 0.22
C LEU A 49 0.33 21.36 0.52
N LYS A 50 0.72 22.17 -0.47
CA LYS A 50 0.93 23.62 -0.34
C LYS A 50 1.85 23.97 0.83
N THR A 51 2.97 23.28 0.92
CA THR A 51 4.06 23.56 1.87
C THR A 51 4.85 24.79 1.40
N THR A 52 5.72 25.35 2.27
CA THR A 52 6.64 26.43 1.88
C THR A 52 7.91 25.91 1.19
N ARG A 53 8.04 24.57 1.10
CA ARG A 53 9.22 23.90 0.56
C ARG A 53 9.42 24.19 -0.93
N ILE A 54 10.63 24.54 -1.31
CA ILE A 54 11.06 24.70 -2.70
C ILE A 54 11.37 23.30 -3.26
N ILE A 55 10.51 22.82 -4.14
CA ILE A 55 10.61 21.45 -4.67
C ILE A 55 11.91 21.23 -5.44
N ASP A 56 12.38 22.21 -6.19
CA ASP A 56 13.61 22.09 -7.01
C ASP A 56 14.90 22.05 -6.18
N GLU A 57 14.87 22.50 -4.93
CA GLU A 57 15.98 22.43 -3.97
C GLU A 57 15.89 21.17 -3.09
N THR A 58 14.83 20.37 -3.23
CA THR A 58 14.62 19.17 -2.41
C THR A 58 15.33 17.98 -3.03
N ALA A 59 16.11 17.25 -2.24
CA ALA A 59 16.77 16.03 -2.67
C ALA A 59 15.77 14.87 -2.73
N PHE A 60 15.76 14.18 -3.87
CA PHE A 60 14.99 12.94 -4.07
C PHE A 60 15.94 11.82 -4.46
N PHE A 61 15.79 10.67 -3.85
CA PHE A 61 16.52 9.44 -4.15
C PHE A 61 15.55 8.37 -4.64
N ASP A 62 15.85 7.80 -5.79
CA ASP A 62 15.06 6.71 -6.33
C ASP A 62 15.16 5.47 -5.40
N LEU A 63 14.01 4.87 -5.14
CA LEU A 63 13.85 3.69 -4.32
C LEU A 63 12.77 2.80 -4.96
N ASP A 64 13.13 2.16 -6.05
CA ASP A 64 12.28 1.22 -6.75
C ASP A 64 12.86 -0.22 -6.71
N LYS A 65 12.19 -1.15 -7.39
CA LYS A 65 12.60 -2.56 -7.44
C LYS A 65 13.96 -2.78 -8.14
N ASP A 66 14.38 -1.82 -8.99
CA ASP A 66 15.59 -1.90 -9.79
C ASP A 66 16.74 -1.10 -9.14
N THR A 67 16.46 -0.34 -8.08
CA THR A 67 17.46 0.47 -7.37
C THR A 67 18.47 -0.42 -6.64
N PRO A 68 19.79 -0.31 -6.96
CA PRO A 68 20.80 -1.12 -6.29
C PRO A 68 20.87 -0.81 -4.79
N PRO A 69 20.86 -1.82 -3.90
CA PRO A 69 20.97 -1.57 -2.44
C PRO A 69 22.23 -0.79 -2.03
N ALA A 70 23.30 -0.85 -2.83
CA ALA A 70 24.53 -0.10 -2.59
C ALA A 70 24.31 1.43 -2.74
N ASP A 71 23.48 1.86 -3.67
CA ASP A 71 23.17 3.28 -3.87
C ASP A 71 22.33 3.82 -2.71
N THR A 72 21.30 3.10 -2.29
CA THR A 72 20.50 3.44 -1.11
C THR A 72 21.39 3.54 0.15
N ARG A 73 22.32 2.58 0.30
CA ARG A 73 23.26 2.58 1.44
C ARG A 73 24.16 3.80 1.41
N ARG A 74 24.73 4.17 0.27
CA ARG A 74 25.57 5.36 0.11
C ARG A 74 24.79 6.62 0.49
N GLN A 75 23.58 6.79 -0.03
CA GLN A 75 22.72 7.93 0.22
C GLN A 75 22.37 8.11 1.71
N ILE A 76 21.96 7.02 2.39
CA ILE A 76 21.64 7.10 3.83
C ILE A 76 22.89 7.33 4.68
N GLN A 77 24.07 6.84 4.29
CA GLN A 77 25.34 7.13 4.95
C GLN A 77 25.71 8.61 4.84
N GLU A 78 25.60 9.20 3.64
CA GLU A 78 25.84 10.64 3.44
C GLU A 78 24.92 11.50 4.29
N LEU A 79 23.65 11.14 4.40
CA LEU A 79 22.68 11.83 5.26
C LEU A 79 23.04 11.66 6.75
N THR A 80 23.56 10.49 7.14
CA THR A 80 24.02 10.23 8.52
C THR A 80 25.19 11.15 8.90
N GLU A 81 26.20 11.25 8.05
CA GLU A 81 27.38 12.11 8.26
C GLU A 81 26.98 13.57 8.38
N ARG A 82 26.01 14.01 7.57
CA ARG A 82 25.50 15.39 7.57
C ARG A 82 24.44 15.65 8.65
N LYS A 83 24.06 14.65 9.44
CA LYS A 83 22.99 14.71 10.45
C LYS A 83 21.65 15.20 9.88
N ARG A 84 21.32 14.79 8.66
CA ARG A 84 20.11 15.17 7.93
C ARG A 84 18.98 14.15 8.11
N ASN A 85 17.75 14.64 8.22
CA ASN A 85 16.57 13.80 8.25
C ASN A 85 16.17 13.34 6.85
N ALA A 86 15.51 12.18 6.77
CA ALA A 86 14.95 11.69 5.52
C ALA A 86 13.48 11.27 5.67
N GLY A 87 12.75 11.28 4.57
CA GLY A 87 11.41 10.72 4.45
C GLY A 87 11.39 9.56 3.47
N VAL A 88 10.49 8.60 3.68
CA VAL A 88 10.11 7.59 2.69
C VAL A 88 8.69 7.88 2.26
N LEU A 89 8.47 8.00 0.95
CA LEU A 89 7.15 8.18 0.33
C LEU A 89 6.88 7.01 -0.61
N SER A 90 5.78 6.31 -0.40
CA SER A 90 5.26 5.31 -1.35
C SER A 90 4.37 5.94 -2.41
N GLU A 91 4.10 5.22 -3.49
CA GLU A 91 3.15 5.66 -4.53
C GLU A 91 1.72 5.79 -3.97
N ALA A 92 1.31 4.92 -3.03
CA ALA A 92 0.00 4.97 -2.38
C ALA A 92 0.01 4.38 -0.97
N GLY A 93 -0.60 5.07 -0.01
CA GLY A 93 -0.78 4.58 1.35
C GLY A 93 0.47 4.62 2.21
N CYS A 94 0.69 3.60 3.03
CA CYS A 94 1.75 3.54 4.04
C CYS A 94 3.05 2.98 3.46
N PRO A 95 4.18 3.73 3.51
CA PRO A 95 5.46 3.23 3.06
C PRO A 95 5.97 2.07 3.91
N GLY A 96 6.74 1.16 3.30
CA GLY A 96 7.22 -0.07 3.94
C GLY A 96 6.21 -1.23 3.91
N VAL A 97 5.01 -1.03 3.35
CA VAL A 97 3.98 -2.05 3.22
C VAL A 97 3.69 -2.30 1.74
N ALA A 98 4.13 -3.43 1.22
CA ALA A 98 4.06 -3.79 -0.20
C ALA A 98 4.83 -2.84 -1.13
N ASP A 99 5.85 -2.17 -0.62
CA ASP A 99 6.73 -1.25 -1.34
C ASP A 99 8.21 -1.45 -0.92
N PRO A 100 9.18 -0.87 -1.66
CA PRO A 100 10.60 -1.01 -1.35
C PRO A 100 11.07 -0.25 -0.11
N GLY A 101 10.23 0.56 0.54
CA GLY A 101 10.58 1.37 1.71
C GLY A 101 11.19 0.59 2.87
N ALA A 102 10.83 -0.69 3.02
CA ALA A 102 11.36 -1.58 4.04
C ALA A 102 12.91 -1.68 3.99
N VAL A 103 13.52 -1.55 2.81
CA VAL A 103 14.98 -1.59 2.65
C VAL A 103 15.65 -0.42 3.38
N VAL A 104 15.15 0.79 3.19
CA VAL A 104 15.67 2.00 3.87
C VAL A 104 15.43 1.92 5.38
N VAL A 105 14.27 1.42 5.79
CA VAL A 105 13.96 1.22 7.22
C VAL A 105 14.96 0.29 7.89
N GLY A 106 15.29 -0.84 7.26
CA GLY A 106 16.30 -1.78 7.76
C GLY A 106 17.69 -1.13 7.89
N MET A 107 18.09 -0.33 6.90
CA MET A 107 19.35 0.39 6.92
C MET A 107 19.35 1.47 8.02
N ALA A 108 18.26 2.21 8.19
CA ALA A 108 18.13 3.23 9.24
C ALA A 108 18.28 2.62 10.64
N HIS A 109 17.66 1.47 10.91
CA HIS A 109 17.84 0.74 12.16
C HIS A 109 19.29 0.32 12.38
N THR A 110 19.96 -0.20 11.33
CA THR A 110 21.39 -0.59 11.41
C THR A 110 22.31 0.59 11.74
N LEU A 111 21.98 1.77 11.24
CA LEU A 111 22.75 3.02 11.48
C LEU A 111 22.33 3.77 12.75
N GLY A 112 21.40 3.22 13.54
CA GLY A 112 20.92 3.81 14.78
C GLY A 112 20.04 5.06 14.59
N TRP A 113 19.41 5.22 13.43
CA TRP A 113 18.45 6.29 13.21
C TRP A 113 17.16 6.08 14.02
N ARG A 114 16.51 7.18 14.39
CA ARG A 114 15.11 7.11 14.81
C ARG A 114 14.22 6.84 13.59
N VAL A 115 13.37 5.84 13.68
CA VAL A 115 12.34 5.56 12.67
C VAL A 115 10.99 6.00 13.21
N GLU A 116 10.30 6.89 12.49
CA GLU A 116 9.04 7.49 12.91
C GLU A 116 7.96 7.27 11.85
N PRO A 117 7.06 6.27 12.04
CA PRO A 117 5.91 6.09 11.16
C PRO A 117 4.86 7.16 11.47
N LEU A 118 4.32 7.78 10.40
CA LEU A 118 3.24 8.75 10.53
C LEU A 118 1.89 8.10 10.28
N VAL A 119 0.85 8.63 10.93
CA VAL A 119 -0.53 8.16 10.74
C VAL A 119 -1.03 8.59 9.37
N GLY A 120 -1.60 7.64 8.62
CA GLY A 120 -2.19 7.90 7.31
C GLY A 120 -2.99 6.71 6.77
N PRO A 121 -3.54 6.83 5.55
CA PRO A 121 -4.42 5.82 5.00
C PRO A 121 -3.66 4.55 4.62
N SER A 122 -4.28 3.39 4.87
CA SER A 122 -3.84 2.07 4.42
C SER A 122 -5.00 1.37 3.75
N SER A 123 -4.87 1.02 2.46
CA SER A 123 -5.92 0.31 1.73
C SER A 123 -6.23 -1.06 2.36
N ILE A 124 -5.20 -1.74 2.87
CA ILE A 124 -5.32 -3.06 3.50
C ILE A 124 -6.18 -2.96 4.77
N LEU A 125 -5.86 -2.03 5.67
CA LEU A 125 -6.59 -1.87 6.92
C LEU A 125 -7.98 -1.28 6.70
N LEU A 126 -8.15 -0.32 5.80
CA LEU A 126 -9.47 0.23 5.46
C LEU A 126 -10.39 -0.84 4.86
N ALA A 127 -9.86 -1.70 3.99
CA ALA A 127 -10.60 -2.83 3.44
C ALA A 127 -11.00 -3.82 4.54
N LEU A 128 -10.07 -4.19 5.42
CA LEU A 128 -10.33 -5.12 6.53
C LEU A 128 -11.38 -4.57 7.50
N MET A 129 -11.26 -3.30 7.91
CA MET A 129 -12.21 -2.62 8.79
C MET A 129 -13.64 -2.64 8.22
N ALA A 130 -13.78 -2.43 6.91
CA ALA A 130 -15.08 -2.36 6.24
C ALA A 130 -15.62 -3.72 5.77
N SER A 131 -14.82 -4.78 5.83
CA SER A 131 -15.18 -6.10 5.27
C SER A 131 -16.21 -6.88 6.10
N GLY A 132 -16.26 -6.65 7.41
CA GLY A 132 -17.03 -7.50 8.34
C GLY A 132 -16.46 -8.93 8.48
N LEU A 133 -15.23 -9.17 8.04
CA LEU A 133 -14.49 -10.42 8.21
C LEU A 133 -13.67 -10.41 9.51
N ASN A 134 -12.89 -11.47 9.76
CA ASN A 134 -12.10 -11.57 10.99
C ASN A 134 -10.92 -10.58 10.99
N GLY A 135 -11.00 -9.54 11.82
CA GLY A 135 -9.94 -8.53 11.99
C GLY A 135 -8.89 -8.87 13.05
N GLN A 136 -9.05 -9.96 13.82
CA GLN A 136 -8.06 -10.41 14.81
C GLN A 136 -7.02 -11.37 14.24
N SER A 137 -7.43 -12.13 13.21
CA SER A 137 -6.55 -13.05 12.50
C SER A 137 -6.68 -12.80 11.00
N PHE A 138 -5.62 -12.24 10.41
CA PHE A 138 -5.56 -11.95 8.98
C PHE A 138 -4.13 -12.06 8.45
N VAL A 139 -4.01 -12.31 7.16
CA VAL A 139 -2.74 -12.33 6.44
C VAL A 139 -2.88 -11.52 5.16
N PHE A 140 -1.90 -10.66 4.91
CA PHE A 140 -1.75 -10.00 3.63
C PHE A 140 -0.80 -10.81 2.74
N ASN A 141 -1.32 -11.29 1.62
CA ASN A 141 -0.62 -12.19 0.69
C ASN A 141 -0.04 -11.45 -0.53
N GLY A 142 -0.18 -10.12 -0.58
CA GLY A 142 0.30 -9.33 -1.72
C GLY A 142 -0.42 -9.63 -3.02
N TYR A 143 0.36 -9.73 -4.11
CA TYR A 143 -0.13 -10.06 -5.45
C TYR A 143 -0.14 -11.58 -5.66
N LEU A 144 -1.22 -12.09 -6.26
CA LEU A 144 -1.28 -13.50 -6.65
C LEU A 144 -0.53 -13.74 -7.97
N PRO A 145 -0.17 -15.02 -8.28
CA PRO A 145 0.54 -15.36 -9.51
C PRO A 145 -0.17 -14.87 -10.77
N ILE A 146 0.60 -14.41 -11.75
CA ILE A 146 0.08 -13.90 -13.03
C ILE A 146 -0.46 -15.06 -13.89
N GLU A 147 0.23 -16.21 -13.86
CA GLU A 147 -0.15 -17.39 -14.62
C GLU A 147 -1.46 -17.98 -14.05
N LYS A 148 -2.44 -18.23 -14.93
CA LYS A 148 -3.81 -18.60 -14.54
C LYS A 148 -3.90 -19.87 -13.71
N ALA A 149 -3.15 -20.91 -14.07
CA ALA A 149 -3.20 -22.18 -13.33
C ALA A 149 -2.56 -22.07 -11.95
N GLU A 150 -1.48 -21.29 -11.83
CA GLU A 150 -0.82 -21.00 -10.54
C GLU A 150 -1.72 -20.12 -9.67
N ARG A 151 -2.34 -19.10 -10.25
CA ARG A 151 -3.30 -18.23 -9.55
C ARG A 151 -4.49 -19.02 -9.02
N ALA A 152 -5.06 -19.94 -9.82
CA ALA A 152 -6.12 -20.82 -9.38
C ALA A 152 -5.69 -21.75 -8.21
N ARG A 153 -4.45 -22.25 -8.22
CA ARG A 153 -3.89 -23.02 -7.09
C ARG A 153 -3.74 -22.15 -5.84
N ALA A 154 -3.22 -20.95 -6.01
CA ALA A 154 -3.07 -20.00 -4.91
C ALA A 154 -4.43 -19.63 -4.28
N ILE A 155 -5.45 -19.33 -5.08
CA ILE A 155 -6.81 -19.02 -4.59
C ILE A 155 -7.36 -20.17 -3.75
N ARG A 156 -7.31 -21.42 -4.23
CA ARG A 156 -7.78 -22.58 -3.47
C ARG A 156 -6.98 -22.81 -2.19
N PHE A 157 -5.67 -22.54 -2.22
CA PHE A 157 -4.83 -22.60 -1.02
C PHE A 157 -5.27 -21.55 0.01
N LEU A 158 -5.47 -20.30 -0.41
CA LEU A 158 -5.91 -19.23 0.48
C LEU A 158 -7.30 -19.52 1.09
N GLU A 159 -8.22 -20.05 0.30
CA GLU A 159 -9.54 -20.46 0.81
C GLU A 159 -9.41 -21.54 1.89
N LYS A 160 -8.59 -22.55 1.66
CA LYS A 160 -8.34 -23.60 2.64
C LYS A 160 -7.74 -23.04 3.93
N GLU A 161 -6.73 -22.16 3.84
CA GLU A 161 -6.13 -21.49 5.01
C GLU A 161 -7.16 -20.62 5.75
N ALA A 162 -8.02 -19.90 5.01
CA ALA A 162 -9.08 -19.09 5.59
C ALA A 162 -10.05 -19.95 6.43
N GLN A 163 -10.51 -21.04 5.89
CA GLN A 163 -11.47 -21.95 6.55
C GLN A 163 -10.85 -22.68 7.74
N GLN A 164 -9.64 -23.22 7.59
CA GLN A 164 -8.99 -24.02 8.63
C GLN A 164 -8.55 -23.17 9.83
N ARG A 165 -8.14 -21.95 9.59
CA ARG A 165 -7.60 -21.04 10.63
C ARG A 165 -8.57 -19.96 11.08
N LEU A 166 -9.74 -19.86 10.45
CA LEU A 166 -10.67 -18.73 10.62
C LEU A 166 -9.95 -17.38 10.42
N GLN A 167 -9.10 -17.32 9.41
CA GLN A 167 -8.17 -16.22 9.17
C GLN A 167 -8.48 -15.52 7.84
N THR A 168 -8.70 -14.22 7.89
CA THR A 168 -8.96 -13.41 6.68
C THR A 168 -7.72 -13.37 5.79
N GLN A 169 -7.86 -13.81 4.54
CA GLN A 169 -6.82 -13.74 3.52
C GLN A 169 -7.01 -12.49 2.70
N ILE A 170 -6.04 -11.58 2.72
CA ILE A 170 -6.06 -10.30 2.01
C ILE A 170 -5.08 -10.38 0.84
N PHE A 171 -5.51 -10.01 -0.35
CA PHE A 171 -4.67 -9.98 -1.54
C PHE A 171 -5.12 -8.88 -2.50
N MET A 172 -4.28 -8.54 -3.46
CA MET A 172 -4.58 -7.51 -4.44
C MET A 172 -4.04 -7.87 -5.82
N GLU A 173 -4.43 -7.09 -6.82
CA GLU A 173 -3.94 -7.18 -8.18
C GLU A 173 -3.76 -5.77 -8.75
N THR A 174 -3.04 -5.67 -9.85
CA THR A 174 -2.95 -4.42 -10.59
C THR A 174 -4.32 -4.05 -11.17
N PRO A 175 -4.65 -2.73 -11.25
CA PRO A 175 -5.97 -2.28 -11.68
C PRO A 175 -6.44 -2.82 -13.04
N TYR A 176 -5.51 -3.22 -13.91
CA TYR A 176 -5.82 -3.75 -15.24
C TYR A 176 -6.22 -5.23 -15.24
N ARG A 177 -5.93 -5.97 -14.16
CA ARG A 177 -6.17 -7.42 -14.05
C ARG A 177 -7.22 -7.77 -13.00
N ASN A 178 -7.83 -6.79 -12.33
CA ASN A 178 -8.83 -7.01 -11.28
C ASN A 178 -10.01 -7.84 -11.76
N ASP A 179 -10.54 -7.58 -12.96
CA ASP A 179 -11.67 -8.33 -13.50
C ASP A 179 -11.32 -9.82 -13.70
N ALA A 180 -10.11 -10.10 -14.19
CA ALA A 180 -9.63 -11.47 -14.37
C ALA A 180 -9.42 -12.17 -13.01
N LEU A 181 -8.83 -11.49 -12.01
CA LEU A 181 -8.68 -12.04 -10.67
C LEU A 181 -10.05 -12.33 -10.04
N PHE A 182 -10.98 -11.38 -10.12
CA PHE A 182 -12.32 -11.54 -9.60
C PHE A 182 -13.03 -12.77 -10.20
N ALA A 183 -12.98 -12.91 -11.54
CA ALA A 183 -13.54 -14.08 -12.23
C ALA A 183 -12.88 -15.40 -11.79
N ASP A 184 -11.54 -15.40 -11.60
CA ASP A 184 -10.83 -16.59 -11.14
C ASP A 184 -11.18 -16.95 -9.68
N VAL A 185 -11.40 -15.97 -8.80
CA VAL A 185 -11.89 -16.22 -7.43
C VAL A 185 -13.28 -16.86 -7.47
N LEU A 186 -14.21 -16.33 -8.27
CA LEU A 186 -15.57 -16.91 -8.42
C LEU A 186 -15.58 -18.32 -8.99
N ALA A 187 -14.59 -18.65 -9.83
CA ALA A 187 -14.48 -19.96 -10.46
C ALA A 187 -13.82 -21.03 -9.56
N ASN A 188 -12.99 -20.62 -8.60
CA ASN A 188 -12.15 -21.53 -7.83
C ASN A 188 -12.50 -21.64 -6.35
N CYS A 189 -13.38 -20.80 -5.82
CA CYS A 189 -13.83 -20.86 -4.43
C CYS A 189 -15.21 -21.52 -4.29
N GLU A 190 -15.45 -22.07 -3.10
CA GLU A 190 -16.72 -22.69 -2.72
C GLU A 190 -17.86 -21.66 -2.67
N PRO A 191 -19.12 -22.06 -2.99
CA PRO A 191 -20.24 -21.12 -3.05
C PRO A 191 -20.55 -20.35 -1.77
N GLN A 192 -20.20 -20.88 -0.60
CA GLN A 192 -20.48 -20.28 0.71
C GLN A 192 -19.33 -19.40 1.23
N THR A 193 -18.16 -19.50 0.62
CA THR A 193 -16.99 -18.67 0.98
C THR A 193 -17.34 -17.20 0.81
N ARG A 194 -17.00 -16.38 1.79
CA ARG A 194 -17.26 -14.94 1.76
C ARG A 194 -16.10 -14.22 1.09
N LEU A 195 -16.42 -13.40 0.12
CA LEU A 195 -15.49 -12.53 -0.57
C LEU A 195 -15.89 -11.06 -0.34
N CYS A 196 -14.97 -10.28 0.21
CA CYS A 196 -15.07 -8.83 0.24
C CYS A 196 -14.29 -8.24 -0.94
N VAL A 197 -14.91 -7.31 -1.65
CA VAL A 197 -14.30 -6.48 -2.68
C VAL A 197 -14.31 -5.03 -2.17
N ALA A 198 -13.12 -4.47 -1.94
CA ALA A 198 -12.92 -3.10 -1.51
C ALA A 198 -12.24 -2.32 -2.65
N CYS A 199 -13.02 -1.55 -3.37
CA CYS A 199 -12.61 -0.90 -4.62
C CYS A 199 -12.52 0.61 -4.43
N ASN A 200 -11.45 1.20 -4.98
CA ASN A 200 -11.23 2.64 -5.10
C ASN A 200 -11.36 3.40 -3.76
N LEU A 201 -10.84 2.78 -2.68
CA LEU A 201 -10.95 3.31 -1.31
C LEU A 201 -10.50 4.76 -1.21
N THR A 202 -11.24 5.53 -0.44
CA THR A 202 -11.14 6.99 -0.25
C THR A 202 -11.64 7.85 -1.42
N ALA A 203 -11.78 7.31 -2.63
CA ALA A 203 -12.34 8.05 -3.77
C ALA A 203 -13.86 8.27 -3.62
N PRO A 204 -14.46 9.22 -4.36
CA PRO A 204 -15.92 9.47 -4.30
C PRO A 204 -16.77 8.26 -4.73
N ASP A 205 -16.25 7.43 -5.63
CA ASP A 205 -16.90 6.22 -6.13
C ASP A 205 -16.41 4.93 -5.45
N ALA A 206 -15.80 5.06 -4.26
CA ALA A 206 -15.38 3.93 -3.46
C ALA A 206 -16.56 3.05 -3.06
N PHE A 207 -16.37 1.74 -3.14
CA PHE A 207 -17.32 0.79 -2.54
C PHE A 207 -16.59 -0.33 -1.82
N VAL A 208 -17.25 -0.85 -0.77
CA VAL A 208 -16.85 -2.08 -0.09
C VAL A 208 -18.07 -2.96 0.03
N ARG A 209 -17.98 -4.19 -0.43
CA ARG A 209 -19.08 -5.15 -0.35
C ARG A 209 -18.57 -6.55 -0.07
N THR A 210 -19.18 -7.18 0.92
CA THR A 210 -18.92 -8.57 1.29
C THR A 210 -20.16 -9.42 0.98
N MET A 211 -19.96 -10.44 0.18
CA MET A 211 -21.00 -11.40 -0.18
C MET A 211 -20.39 -12.80 -0.29
N THR A 212 -21.25 -13.82 -0.30
CA THR A 212 -20.82 -15.17 -0.66
C THR A 212 -20.43 -15.25 -2.15
N ILE A 213 -19.58 -16.20 -2.50
CA ILE A 213 -19.24 -16.48 -3.91
C ILE A 213 -20.49 -16.72 -4.76
N ARG A 214 -21.50 -17.42 -4.18
CA ARG A 214 -22.79 -17.66 -4.84
C ARG A 214 -23.49 -16.34 -5.22
N GLU A 215 -23.56 -15.39 -4.29
CA GLU A 215 -24.20 -14.10 -4.51
C GLU A 215 -23.42 -13.25 -5.52
N TRP A 216 -22.08 -13.27 -5.43
CA TRP A 216 -21.21 -12.56 -6.38
C TRP A 216 -21.38 -13.03 -7.82
N LYS A 217 -21.73 -14.29 -8.06
CA LYS A 217 -21.97 -14.82 -9.44
C LYS A 217 -23.11 -14.12 -10.18
N SER A 218 -24.01 -13.45 -9.45
CA SER A 218 -25.09 -12.63 -10.04
C SER A 218 -24.75 -11.13 -10.12
N GLN A 219 -23.51 -10.73 -9.72
CA GLN A 219 -23.08 -9.35 -9.68
C GLN A 219 -21.84 -9.13 -10.56
N THR A 220 -21.77 -7.97 -11.19
CA THR A 220 -20.61 -7.57 -11.99
C THR A 220 -20.15 -6.20 -11.52
N PRO A 221 -19.25 -6.14 -10.52
CA PRO A 221 -18.71 -4.87 -10.06
C PRO A 221 -17.79 -4.27 -11.13
N ASP A 222 -17.81 -2.94 -11.27
CA ASP A 222 -16.87 -2.22 -12.14
C ASP A 222 -15.53 -2.04 -11.42
N LEU A 223 -14.57 -2.92 -11.70
CA LEU A 223 -13.22 -2.92 -11.13
C LEU A 223 -12.16 -2.41 -12.10
N ARG A 224 -12.55 -2.11 -13.32
CA ARG A 224 -11.63 -1.77 -14.39
C ARG A 224 -10.85 -0.49 -14.08
N LYS A 225 -9.52 -0.60 -14.08
CA LYS A 225 -8.58 0.50 -13.79
C LYS A 225 -8.73 1.13 -12.40
N LYS A 226 -9.40 0.46 -11.47
CA LYS A 226 -9.60 0.93 -10.09
C LYS A 226 -8.74 0.13 -9.12
N PRO A 227 -7.96 0.75 -8.23
CA PRO A 227 -7.27 0.03 -7.16
C PRO A 227 -8.26 -0.77 -6.33
N THR A 228 -7.99 -2.07 -6.16
CA THR A 228 -8.93 -2.97 -5.46
C THR A 228 -8.18 -3.92 -4.54
N VAL A 229 -8.70 -4.09 -3.34
CA VAL A 229 -8.27 -5.07 -2.35
C VAL A 229 -9.35 -6.13 -2.21
N PHE A 230 -8.95 -7.39 -2.23
CA PHE A 230 -9.81 -8.55 -2.06
C PHE A 230 -9.54 -9.21 -0.71
N LEU A 231 -10.60 -9.63 -0.01
CA LEU A 231 -10.50 -10.33 1.27
C LEU A 231 -11.40 -11.56 1.25
N LEU A 232 -10.87 -12.69 1.69
CA LEU A 232 -11.52 -14.00 1.63
C LEU A 232 -11.59 -14.61 3.04
N LEU A 233 -12.78 -15.17 3.41
CA LEU A 233 -12.98 -15.95 4.63
C LEU A 233 -14.16 -16.92 4.51
#